data_b406b8f2f92f34d41448bd489f125612
#
_entry.id   b406b8f2f92f34d41448bd489f125612
#
_cell.length_a   1.000
_cell.length_b   1.000
_cell.length_c   1.000
_cell.angle_alpha   90.00
_cell.angle_beta   90.00
_cell.angle_gamma   90.00
#
_symmetry.space_group_name_H-M   'P 1'
#
loop_
_entity.id
_entity.type
_entity.pdbx_description
1 polymer ?
#
loop_
_entity_poly.entity_id
_entity_poly.type
_entity_poly.pdbx_seq_one_letter_code
_entity_poly.pdbx_strand_id
1 'polypeptide(L)'
;MAITDSSDTPIQNISNDDKAITPCAQRTLEEPYSIFTTGEKRWISYVASFGAMFSTLSSYIYFPALVPMAINLNVSVALINLTVTSYLIIAGIAPAFMGDIADQGGRRPAYILMFTLVVASNIGLALQNSYPALLILRMVQSAGASGSYGAAYGIVADITTVAERGSYVGSMLVFTNAAPSFGPVIAGLLTEKLNWRWIFWFLVILTGTYLLIIIIILPETQRRIVGNGSLNAHRIHRSLFDSLTRDRKIDSVGQDQGLQDGKRRYHIPNPFNCIAMLFSKGNFSVILIGSITYAVKMTLQSSLSAQCIDVYRLNYLEAGLIYLPSGVGGAIASYTTGKLLDKNIQRVSVRQGRHSRYRRGDDISDFPIEEARLAGIYMLVALSSVTTAGYGVSLMQESICGTLLTDLNPKASATVQASYNLVRCIGAGAAIAAQQPLTNATGLGWSFGIFSLIMLFAAPLAMLLKKNGLEWRVSTKT
;
A
#
# COMPACT_ATOMS: atom_id res chain seq x y z
N MET A 1 -79.53 45.11 29.76
CA MET A 1 -80.80 44.60 29.27
C MET A 1 -80.54 43.18 28.78
N ALA A 2 -80.81 42.32 29.60
CA ALA A 2 -81.67 41.14 29.45
C ALA A 2 -80.98 39.98 28.71
N ILE A 3 -80.58 38.95 29.49
CA ILE A 3 -81.40 37.80 29.88
C ILE A 3 -81.44 36.82 28.67
N THR A 4 -81.06 35.61 28.70
CA THR A 4 -81.25 34.35 29.42
C THR A 4 -80.73 33.26 28.49
N ASP A 5 -80.36 32.14 28.75
CA ASP A 5 -80.55 31.10 29.76
C ASP A 5 -80.31 29.73 29.08
N SER A 6 -79.77 28.88 29.84
CA SER A 6 -80.02 27.45 30.00
C SER A 6 -79.65 26.43 28.90
N SER A 7 -78.79 25.56 29.32
CA SER A 7 -79.02 24.12 29.60
C SER A 7 -79.05 23.24 28.36
N ASP A 8 -78.24 22.25 28.21
CA ASP A 8 -78.28 20.93 28.80
C ASP A 8 -77.15 20.03 28.23
N THR A 9 -76.45 19.44 29.12
CA THR A 9 -75.61 18.27 28.85
C THR A 9 -76.45 17.04 28.51
N PRO A 10 -75.89 16.09 27.74
CA PRO A 10 -75.79 14.77 28.32
C PRO A 10 -74.39 14.14 28.16
N ILE A 11 -74.03 13.57 29.25
CA ILE A 11 -72.97 12.60 29.43
C ILE A 11 -73.16 11.43 28.48
N GLN A 12 -72.19 11.16 27.61
CA GLN A 12 -72.08 9.87 26.92
C GLN A 12 -70.67 9.25 27.17
N ASN A 13 -70.72 8.16 27.87
CA ASN A 13 -69.94 6.99 28.00
C ASN A 13 -68.55 7.01 27.29
N ILE A 14 -67.56 7.05 28.13
CA ILE A 14 -66.18 6.61 27.78
C ILE A 14 -66.23 5.09 27.67
N SER A 15 -66.24 4.55 26.46
CA SER A 15 -65.86 3.16 26.21
C SER A 15 -64.34 3.09 26.20
N ASN A 16 -63.80 2.40 27.18
CA ASN A 16 -62.45 1.84 27.11
C ASN A 16 -62.41 0.89 25.92
N ASP A 17 -61.56 1.22 24.95
CA ASP A 17 -60.82 0.28 24.14
C ASP A 17 -60.12 1.08 23.03
N ASP A 18 -58.84 1.23 23.14
CA ASP A 18 -57.84 1.26 22.10
C ASP A 18 -56.57 1.94 22.66
N LYS A 19 -55.96 1.26 23.59
CA LYS A 19 -54.49 1.40 23.70
C LYS A 19 -53.87 0.85 22.42
N ALA A 20 -53.84 1.68 21.40
CA ALA A 20 -52.95 1.47 20.26
C ALA A 20 -51.51 1.32 20.82
N ILE A 21 -51.11 0.07 20.97
CA ILE A 21 -49.72 -0.32 21.19
C ILE A 21 -48.96 0.23 19.98
N THR A 22 -48.32 1.37 20.17
CA THR A 22 -47.32 1.87 19.22
C THR A 22 -46.35 0.71 18.97
N PRO A 23 -46.17 0.26 17.72
CA PRO A 23 -45.20 -0.79 17.46
C PRO A 23 -43.87 -0.27 17.95
N CYS A 24 -43.35 -0.91 19.00
CA CYS A 24 -41.99 -0.75 19.43
C CYS A 24 -41.12 -0.84 18.18
N ALA A 25 -40.52 0.28 17.79
CA ALA A 25 -39.65 0.36 16.66
C ALA A 25 -38.67 -0.81 16.80
N GLN A 26 -38.83 -1.82 15.98
CA GLN A 26 -37.87 -2.88 15.83
C GLN A 26 -36.54 -2.15 15.48
N ARG A 27 -35.71 -1.93 16.48
CA ARG A 27 -34.30 -1.68 16.24
C ARG A 27 -33.84 -2.88 15.42
N THR A 28 -33.82 -2.74 14.13
CA THR A 28 -33.02 -3.56 13.26
C THR A 28 -31.62 -3.47 13.86
N LEU A 29 -31.19 -4.51 14.55
CA LEU A 29 -29.84 -4.67 15.02
C LEU A 29 -29.00 -4.64 13.75
N GLU A 30 -28.45 -3.47 13.40
CA GLU A 30 -27.50 -3.36 12.29
C GLU A 30 -26.40 -4.36 12.60
N GLU A 31 -26.25 -5.36 11.74
CA GLU A 31 -25.21 -6.37 11.89
C GLU A 31 -23.86 -5.67 12.01
N PRO A 32 -23.05 -6.01 13.02
CA PRO A 32 -21.77 -5.37 13.22
C PRO A 32 -20.92 -5.56 11.96
N TYR A 33 -20.26 -4.49 11.52
CA TYR A 33 -19.40 -4.49 10.32
C TYR A 33 -18.42 -5.67 10.31
N SER A 34 -17.93 -6.09 11.45
CA SER A 34 -17.04 -7.24 11.65
C SER A 34 -17.22 -7.78 13.07
N ILE A 35 -17.28 -9.10 13.23
CA ILE A 35 -17.39 -9.76 14.54
C ILE A 35 -16.04 -9.84 15.28
N PHE A 36 -14.93 -9.50 14.62
CA PHE A 36 -13.60 -9.49 15.24
C PHE A 36 -13.55 -8.45 16.35
N THR A 37 -13.08 -8.86 17.53
CA THR A 37 -12.81 -7.96 18.65
C THR A 37 -11.70 -6.96 18.29
N THR A 38 -11.62 -5.85 19.02
CA THR A 38 -10.56 -4.84 18.80
C THR A 38 -9.16 -5.43 18.93
N GLY A 39 -8.98 -6.41 19.83
CA GLY A 39 -7.71 -7.14 19.98
C GLY A 39 -7.37 -7.99 18.75
N GLU A 40 -8.35 -8.74 18.23
CA GLU A 40 -8.20 -9.55 17.02
C GLU A 40 -7.91 -8.68 15.80
N LYS A 41 -8.64 -7.57 15.61
CA LYS A 41 -8.36 -6.61 14.54
C LYS A 41 -6.93 -6.08 14.58
N ARG A 42 -6.42 -5.75 15.79
CA ARG A 42 -5.06 -5.23 15.94
C ARG A 42 -4.01 -6.26 15.52
N TRP A 43 -4.05 -7.47 16.09
CA TRP A 43 -3.03 -8.46 15.77
C TRP A 43 -3.11 -8.95 14.31
N ILE A 44 -4.32 -9.16 13.73
CA ILE A 44 -4.49 -9.47 12.30
C ILE A 44 -3.86 -8.37 11.44
N SER A 45 -4.11 -7.11 11.78
CA SER A 45 -3.53 -5.96 11.08
C SER A 45 -2.00 -5.93 11.22
N TYR A 46 -1.44 -6.22 12.41
CA TYR A 46 0.02 -6.28 12.59
C TYR A 46 0.64 -7.42 11.79
N VAL A 47 0.03 -8.60 11.77
CA VAL A 47 0.50 -9.72 10.94
C VAL A 47 0.47 -9.31 9.47
N ALA A 48 -0.63 -8.76 8.97
CA ALA A 48 -0.72 -8.29 7.59
C ALA A 48 0.31 -7.19 7.27
N SER A 49 0.53 -6.25 8.19
CA SER A 49 1.51 -5.16 8.06
C SER A 49 2.94 -5.67 7.98
N PHE A 50 3.27 -6.66 8.79
CA PHE A 50 4.57 -7.33 8.75
C PHE A 50 4.75 -8.07 7.42
N GLY A 51 3.69 -8.70 6.89
CA GLY A 51 3.69 -9.29 5.55
C GLY A 51 3.97 -8.27 4.43
N ALA A 52 3.37 -7.09 4.52
CA ALA A 52 3.61 -6.01 3.55
C ALA A 52 5.06 -5.49 3.56
N MET A 53 5.74 -5.56 4.72
CA MET A 53 7.15 -5.17 4.85
C MET A 53 8.06 -5.97 3.94
N PHE A 54 7.77 -7.26 3.70
CA PHE A 54 8.62 -8.11 2.86
C PHE A 54 8.72 -7.63 1.41
N SER A 55 7.71 -6.95 0.90
CA SER A 55 7.74 -6.35 -0.43
C SER A 55 8.87 -5.32 -0.55
N THR A 56 8.98 -4.42 0.43
CA THR A 56 10.03 -3.40 0.47
C THR A 56 11.37 -3.99 0.92
N LEU A 57 11.37 -4.84 1.94
CA LEU A 57 12.59 -5.46 2.45
C LEU A 57 13.35 -6.23 1.37
N SER A 58 12.65 -7.09 0.60
CA SER A 58 13.26 -7.88 -0.48
C SER A 58 13.86 -7.03 -1.60
N SER A 59 13.36 -5.81 -1.80
CA SER A 59 13.90 -4.87 -2.77
C SER A 59 15.17 -4.19 -2.26
N TYR A 60 15.12 -3.64 -1.03
CA TYR A 60 16.18 -2.78 -0.50
C TYR A 60 17.37 -3.54 0.09
N ILE A 61 17.16 -4.72 0.66
CA ILE A 61 18.21 -5.57 1.23
C ILE A 61 19.25 -6.01 0.16
N TYR A 62 18.90 -5.91 -1.10
CA TYR A 62 19.71 -6.32 -2.23
C TYR A 62 20.83 -5.32 -2.60
N PHE A 63 20.64 -4.02 -2.32
CA PHE A 63 21.53 -2.97 -2.81
C PHE A 63 23.00 -3.07 -2.35
N PRO A 64 23.34 -3.34 -1.09
CA PRO A 64 24.74 -3.49 -0.68
C PRO A 64 25.45 -4.69 -1.31
N ALA A 65 24.71 -5.68 -1.79
CA ALA A 65 25.24 -6.89 -2.39
C ALA A 65 25.51 -6.81 -3.91
N LEU A 66 25.14 -5.69 -4.57
CA LEU A 66 25.27 -5.55 -6.02
C LEU A 66 26.71 -5.75 -6.51
N VAL A 67 27.67 -5.11 -5.86
CA VAL A 67 29.12 -5.19 -6.23
C VAL A 67 29.67 -6.59 -5.95
N PRO A 68 29.54 -7.17 -4.75
CA PRO A 68 30.05 -8.53 -4.50
C PRO A 68 29.39 -9.61 -5.35
N MET A 69 28.11 -9.45 -5.74
CA MET A 69 27.48 -10.35 -6.70
C MET A 69 28.05 -10.22 -8.10
N ALA A 70 28.33 -9.01 -8.58
CA ALA A 70 28.95 -8.77 -9.87
C ALA A 70 30.33 -9.44 -9.96
N ILE A 71 31.14 -9.27 -8.92
CA ILE A 71 32.46 -9.89 -8.83
C ILE A 71 32.37 -11.42 -8.79
N ASN A 72 31.48 -11.98 -7.95
CA ASN A 72 31.37 -13.42 -7.77
C ASN A 72 30.83 -14.15 -9.02
N LEU A 73 29.91 -13.51 -9.76
CA LEU A 73 29.33 -14.08 -10.98
C LEU A 73 30.11 -13.71 -12.26
N ASN A 74 31.19 -12.95 -12.15
CA ASN A 74 31.99 -12.44 -13.27
C ASN A 74 31.17 -11.69 -14.33
N VAL A 75 30.26 -10.83 -13.87
CA VAL A 75 29.39 -10.00 -14.72
C VAL A 75 29.55 -8.52 -14.36
N SER A 76 29.16 -7.64 -15.27
CA SER A 76 29.19 -6.20 -15.00
C SER A 76 28.11 -5.81 -13.96
N VAL A 77 28.37 -4.74 -13.21
CA VAL A 77 27.39 -4.14 -12.29
C VAL A 77 26.12 -3.73 -13.03
N ALA A 78 26.24 -3.32 -14.31
CA ALA A 78 25.08 -3.01 -15.16
C ALA A 78 24.15 -4.22 -15.34
N LEU A 79 24.69 -5.42 -15.54
CA LEU A 79 23.91 -6.66 -15.64
C LEU A 79 23.24 -7.00 -14.29
N ILE A 80 23.92 -6.78 -13.17
CA ILE A 80 23.29 -6.96 -11.85
C ILE A 80 22.16 -5.94 -11.65
N ASN A 81 22.31 -4.70 -12.08
CA ASN A 81 21.24 -3.68 -12.04
C ASN A 81 20.01 -4.09 -12.88
N LEU A 82 20.18 -4.86 -13.98
CA LEU A 82 19.05 -5.43 -14.72
C LEU A 82 18.23 -6.41 -13.87
N THR A 83 18.81 -7.07 -12.89
CA THR A 83 18.06 -7.93 -11.95
C THR A 83 17.18 -7.09 -11.00
N VAL A 84 17.61 -5.89 -10.64
CA VAL A 84 16.79 -4.91 -9.90
C VAL A 84 15.68 -4.38 -10.80
N THR A 85 16.00 -4.06 -12.05
CA THR A 85 15.01 -3.62 -13.05
C THR A 85 13.93 -4.66 -13.27
N SER A 86 14.31 -5.93 -13.50
CA SER A 86 13.36 -7.04 -13.69
C SER A 86 12.48 -7.25 -12.46
N TYR A 87 13.06 -7.16 -11.25
CA TYR A 87 12.32 -7.19 -9.99
C TYR A 87 11.26 -6.09 -9.95
N LEU A 88 11.61 -4.84 -10.28
CA LEU A 88 10.69 -3.70 -10.25
C LEU A 88 9.58 -3.81 -11.31
N ILE A 89 9.89 -4.27 -12.52
CA ILE A 89 8.88 -4.50 -13.56
C ILE A 89 7.82 -5.49 -13.06
N ILE A 90 8.26 -6.62 -12.52
CA ILE A 90 7.34 -7.62 -11.96
C ILE A 90 6.61 -7.08 -10.73
N ALA A 91 7.28 -6.29 -9.87
CA ALA A 91 6.64 -5.63 -8.73
C ALA A 91 5.53 -4.64 -9.13
N GLY A 92 5.61 -4.07 -10.33
CA GLY A 92 4.54 -3.27 -10.90
C GLY A 92 3.35 -4.08 -11.39
N ILE A 93 3.61 -5.22 -12.02
CA ILE A 93 2.60 -6.05 -12.70
C ILE A 93 1.92 -7.04 -11.74
N ALA A 94 2.69 -7.74 -10.92
CA ALA A 94 2.22 -8.85 -10.10
C ALA A 94 1.10 -8.49 -9.09
N PRO A 95 1.06 -7.30 -8.45
CA PRO A 95 -0.03 -6.94 -7.54
C PRO A 95 -1.41 -6.96 -8.19
N ALA A 96 -1.50 -6.68 -9.50
CA ALA A 96 -2.77 -6.73 -10.23
C ALA A 96 -3.34 -8.16 -10.29
N PHE A 97 -2.48 -9.15 -10.53
CA PHE A 97 -2.88 -10.57 -10.56
C PHE A 97 -3.05 -11.15 -9.15
N MET A 98 -2.09 -10.90 -8.26
CA MET A 98 -2.10 -11.42 -6.90
C MET A 98 -3.22 -10.81 -6.05
N GLY A 99 -3.55 -9.54 -6.30
CA GLY A 99 -4.70 -8.87 -5.67
C GLY A 99 -6.01 -9.54 -6.04
N ASP A 100 -6.20 -9.84 -7.31
CA ASP A 100 -7.42 -10.49 -7.79
C ASP A 100 -7.54 -11.96 -7.30
N ILE A 101 -6.42 -12.68 -7.24
CA ILE A 101 -6.36 -14.01 -6.59
C ILE A 101 -6.79 -13.89 -5.12
N ALA A 102 -6.34 -12.86 -4.40
CA ALA A 102 -6.71 -12.62 -3.01
C ALA A 102 -8.18 -12.21 -2.86
N ASP A 103 -8.74 -11.48 -3.84
CA ASP A 103 -10.14 -11.04 -3.85
C ASP A 103 -11.13 -12.16 -4.21
N GLN A 104 -10.72 -13.11 -5.05
CA GLN A 104 -11.57 -14.21 -5.49
C GLN A 104 -11.34 -15.52 -4.71
N GLY A 105 -10.07 -15.85 -4.47
CA GLY A 105 -9.64 -17.09 -3.83
C GLY A 105 -9.56 -17.04 -2.31
N GLY A 106 -9.63 -15.85 -1.71
CA GLY A 106 -9.48 -15.62 -0.28
C GLY A 106 -8.13 -15.02 0.09
N ARG A 107 -8.12 -14.24 1.18
CA ARG A 107 -6.90 -13.56 1.64
C ARG A 107 -5.84 -14.54 2.12
N ARG A 108 -6.25 -15.50 2.95
CA ARG A 108 -5.34 -16.48 3.55
C ARG A 108 -4.67 -17.39 2.52
N PRO A 109 -5.37 -18.06 1.57
CA PRO A 109 -4.73 -18.87 0.54
C PRO A 109 -3.79 -18.06 -0.36
N ALA A 110 -4.17 -16.81 -0.70
CA ALA A 110 -3.33 -15.93 -1.49
C ALA A 110 -2.03 -15.59 -0.76
N TYR A 111 -2.08 -15.29 0.56
CA TYR A 111 -0.87 -15.07 1.36
C TYR A 111 0.02 -16.31 1.41
N ILE A 112 -0.56 -17.50 1.63
CA ILE A 112 0.20 -18.76 1.64
C ILE A 112 0.91 -18.94 0.28
N LEU A 113 0.22 -18.75 -0.83
CA LEU A 113 0.81 -18.84 -2.16
C LEU A 113 1.95 -17.85 -2.36
N MET A 114 1.72 -16.56 -2.05
CA MET A 114 2.70 -15.50 -2.21
C MET A 114 3.97 -15.78 -1.40
N PHE A 115 3.84 -16.13 -0.11
CA PHE A 115 5.00 -16.39 0.75
C PHE A 115 5.70 -17.71 0.44
N THR A 116 4.98 -18.73 -0.07
CA THR A 116 5.59 -19.95 -0.60
C THR A 116 6.47 -19.64 -1.80
N LEU A 117 6.01 -18.79 -2.74
CA LEU A 117 6.81 -18.34 -3.87
C LEU A 117 8.05 -17.55 -3.42
N VAL A 118 7.91 -16.68 -2.39
CA VAL A 118 9.04 -15.93 -1.83
C VAL A 118 10.07 -16.86 -1.19
N VAL A 119 9.63 -17.82 -0.38
CA VAL A 119 10.55 -18.78 0.26
C VAL A 119 11.26 -19.63 -0.79
N ALA A 120 10.53 -20.20 -1.74
CA ALA A 120 11.11 -21.05 -2.79
C ALA A 120 12.11 -20.28 -3.65
N SER A 121 11.77 -19.03 -4.05
CA SER A 121 12.69 -18.19 -4.83
C SER A 121 13.94 -17.79 -4.05
N ASN A 122 13.83 -17.49 -2.75
CA ASN A 122 14.98 -17.17 -1.91
C ASN A 122 15.92 -18.38 -1.72
N ILE A 123 15.39 -19.59 -1.57
CA ILE A 123 16.20 -20.82 -1.54
C ILE A 123 16.96 -20.95 -2.86
N GLY A 124 16.28 -20.79 -4.00
CA GLY A 124 16.93 -20.81 -5.30
C GLY A 124 18.02 -19.74 -5.45
N LEU A 125 17.75 -18.50 -5.00
CA LEU A 125 18.69 -17.38 -5.03
C LEU A 125 19.93 -17.63 -4.16
N ALA A 126 19.77 -18.31 -3.04
CA ALA A 126 20.89 -18.67 -2.15
C ALA A 126 21.79 -19.75 -2.76
N LEU A 127 21.22 -20.68 -3.56
CA LEU A 127 21.92 -21.85 -4.11
C LEU A 127 22.47 -21.63 -5.53
N GLN A 128 21.94 -20.66 -6.28
CA GLN A 128 22.30 -20.46 -7.69
C GLN A 128 23.74 -19.95 -7.88
N ASN A 129 24.33 -20.27 -9.06
CA ASN A 129 25.68 -19.87 -9.47
C ASN A 129 25.70 -19.23 -10.87
N SER A 130 24.56 -18.89 -11.46
CA SER A 130 24.47 -18.35 -12.81
C SER A 130 23.61 -17.08 -12.87
N TYR A 131 24.02 -16.11 -13.68
CA TYR A 131 23.29 -14.87 -13.89
C TYR A 131 21.84 -15.06 -14.41
N PRO A 132 21.57 -15.93 -15.39
CA PRO A 132 20.17 -16.17 -15.84
C PRO A 132 19.25 -16.69 -14.73
N ALA A 133 19.77 -17.61 -13.88
CA ALA A 133 19.01 -18.11 -12.73
C ALA A 133 18.75 -16.98 -11.72
N LEU A 134 19.75 -16.13 -11.44
CA LEU A 134 19.57 -14.95 -10.59
C LEU A 134 18.45 -14.04 -11.11
N LEU A 135 18.42 -13.76 -12.41
CA LEU A 135 17.43 -12.89 -13.05
C LEU A 135 16.01 -13.48 -12.90
N ILE A 136 15.81 -14.74 -13.27
CA ILE A 136 14.49 -15.40 -13.22
C ILE A 136 13.99 -15.52 -11.78
N LEU A 137 14.84 -15.99 -10.88
CA LEU A 137 14.47 -16.15 -9.47
C LEU A 137 14.13 -14.81 -8.79
N ARG A 138 14.79 -13.72 -9.19
CA ARG A 138 14.44 -12.36 -8.74
C ARG A 138 13.05 -11.93 -9.25
N MET A 139 12.68 -12.30 -10.46
CA MET A 139 11.33 -12.07 -10.99
C MET A 139 10.28 -12.85 -10.19
N VAL A 140 10.53 -14.12 -9.88
CA VAL A 140 9.63 -14.97 -9.08
C VAL A 140 9.51 -14.44 -7.64
N GLN A 141 10.62 -14.04 -7.03
CA GLN A 141 10.64 -13.42 -5.70
C GLN A 141 9.77 -12.17 -5.68
N SER A 142 9.89 -11.32 -6.71
CA SER A 142 9.11 -10.10 -6.84
C SER A 142 7.63 -10.39 -6.99
N ALA A 143 7.24 -11.40 -7.79
CA ALA A 143 5.85 -11.78 -7.98
C ALA A 143 5.16 -12.18 -6.65
N GLY A 144 5.86 -12.93 -5.81
CA GLY A 144 5.35 -13.26 -4.47
C GLY A 144 5.34 -12.08 -3.51
N ALA A 145 6.47 -11.37 -3.40
CA ALA A 145 6.63 -10.33 -2.39
C ALA A 145 5.74 -9.10 -2.64
N SER A 146 5.61 -8.62 -3.88
CA SER A 146 4.89 -7.39 -4.21
C SER A 146 3.37 -7.51 -4.03
N GLY A 147 2.80 -8.70 -4.24
CA GLY A 147 1.38 -8.96 -4.02
C GLY A 147 0.95 -8.81 -2.56
N SER A 148 1.85 -9.11 -1.61
CA SER A 148 1.57 -9.06 -0.18
C SER A 148 1.18 -7.66 0.31
N TYR A 149 1.73 -6.61 -0.28
CA TYR A 149 1.39 -5.23 0.05
C TYR A 149 -0.08 -4.90 -0.25
N GLY A 150 -0.56 -5.22 -1.46
CA GLY A 150 -1.96 -5.02 -1.85
C GLY A 150 -2.93 -5.86 -1.02
N ALA A 151 -2.57 -7.13 -0.76
CA ALA A 151 -3.38 -8.04 0.03
C ALA A 151 -3.48 -7.59 1.51
N ALA A 152 -2.45 -6.95 2.08
CA ALA A 152 -2.50 -6.38 3.43
C ALA A 152 -3.55 -5.26 3.54
N TYR A 153 -3.61 -4.35 2.55
CA TYR A 153 -4.68 -3.35 2.48
C TYR A 153 -6.06 -3.99 2.41
N GLY A 154 -6.20 -5.08 1.63
CA GLY A 154 -7.43 -5.85 1.54
C GLY A 154 -7.86 -6.41 2.89
N ILE A 155 -6.95 -7.06 3.63
CA ILE A 155 -7.23 -7.60 4.97
C ILE A 155 -7.70 -6.48 5.91
N VAL A 156 -6.98 -5.35 5.96
CA VAL A 156 -7.37 -4.21 6.80
C VAL A 156 -8.74 -3.67 6.40
N ALA A 157 -9.05 -3.59 5.10
CA ALA A 157 -10.35 -3.13 4.63
C ALA A 157 -11.49 -4.09 4.99
N ASP A 158 -11.23 -5.41 5.00
CA ASP A 158 -12.23 -6.42 5.33
C ASP A 158 -12.63 -6.40 6.81
N ILE A 159 -11.69 -6.10 7.74
CA ILE A 159 -11.92 -6.16 9.19
C ILE A 159 -12.26 -4.81 9.84
N THR A 160 -12.00 -3.66 9.17
CA THR A 160 -12.16 -2.32 9.75
C THR A 160 -13.17 -1.47 9.00
N THR A 161 -13.94 -0.66 9.74
CA THR A 161 -14.79 0.38 9.16
C THR A 161 -13.94 1.49 8.52
N VAL A 162 -14.55 2.27 7.63
CA VAL A 162 -13.85 3.40 6.98
C VAL A 162 -13.30 4.40 8.00
N ALA A 163 -14.01 4.61 9.13
CA ALA A 163 -13.61 5.52 10.19
C ALA A 163 -12.34 5.05 10.93
N GLU A 164 -12.21 3.73 11.19
CA GLU A 164 -11.09 3.14 11.94
C GLU A 164 -9.88 2.83 11.05
N ARG A 165 -10.09 2.61 9.75
CA ARG A 165 -9.10 2.12 8.79
C ARG A 165 -7.79 2.91 8.78
N GLY A 166 -7.87 4.23 8.99
CA GLY A 166 -6.70 5.10 8.95
C GLY A 166 -5.60 4.73 9.96
N SER A 167 -5.97 4.34 11.17
CA SER A 167 -5.01 3.97 12.21
C SER A 167 -4.31 2.63 11.91
N TYR A 168 -5.05 1.66 11.37
CA TYR A 168 -4.51 0.35 10.98
C TYR A 168 -3.59 0.42 9.76
N VAL A 169 -3.97 1.23 8.76
CA VAL A 169 -3.09 1.52 7.61
C VAL A 169 -1.84 2.28 8.04
N GLY A 170 -1.96 3.18 9.04
CA GLY A 170 -0.82 3.87 9.63
C GLY A 170 0.23 2.92 10.17
N SER A 171 -0.18 1.86 10.89
CA SER A 171 0.74 0.83 11.40
C SER A 171 1.46 0.09 10.26
N MET A 172 0.75 -0.21 9.18
CA MET A 172 1.33 -0.86 8.00
C MET A 172 2.42 0.01 7.34
N LEU A 173 2.21 1.31 7.25
CA LEU A 173 3.19 2.24 6.69
C LEU A 173 4.46 2.32 7.55
N VAL A 174 4.36 2.17 8.87
CA VAL A 174 5.55 2.10 9.76
C VAL A 174 6.43 0.91 9.39
N PHE A 175 5.87 -0.29 9.25
CA PHE A 175 6.63 -1.49 8.88
C PHE A 175 7.25 -1.37 7.49
N THR A 176 6.50 -0.91 6.50
CA THR A 176 7.00 -0.79 5.12
C THR A 176 8.06 0.30 4.96
N ASN A 177 7.98 1.39 5.73
CA ASN A 177 8.97 2.47 5.71
C ASN A 177 10.23 2.14 6.53
N ALA A 178 10.18 1.19 7.46
CA ALA A 178 11.35 0.74 8.21
C ALA A 178 12.29 -0.12 7.34
N ALA A 179 11.75 -0.92 6.43
CA ALA A 179 12.51 -1.86 5.62
C ALA A 179 13.63 -1.23 4.77
N PRO A 180 13.44 -0.07 4.11
CA PRO A 180 14.50 0.62 3.36
C PRO A 180 15.71 1.02 4.21
N SER A 181 15.53 1.17 5.51
CA SER A 181 16.62 1.56 6.43
C SER A 181 17.36 0.35 6.95
N PHE A 182 16.62 -0.61 7.53
CA PHE A 182 17.23 -1.77 8.18
C PHE A 182 17.68 -2.83 7.19
N GLY A 183 17.00 -2.97 6.03
CA GLY A 183 17.35 -3.94 5.00
C GLY A 183 18.81 -3.84 4.54
N PRO A 184 19.26 -2.68 4.06
CA PRO A 184 20.64 -2.50 3.63
C PRO A 184 21.66 -2.68 4.75
N VAL A 185 21.35 -2.29 5.98
CA VAL A 185 22.26 -2.50 7.14
C VAL A 185 22.48 -3.99 7.40
N ILE A 186 21.38 -4.76 7.44
CA ILE A 186 21.45 -6.22 7.62
C ILE A 186 22.21 -6.85 6.46
N ALA A 187 21.95 -6.42 5.23
CA ALA A 187 22.65 -6.92 4.06
C ALA A 187 24.14 -6.61 4.09
N GLY A 188 24.51 -5.39 4.46
CA GLY A 188 25.90 -4.98 4.61
C GLY A 188 26.64 -5.84 5.64
N LEU A 189 26.02 -6.05 6.81
CA LEU A 189 26.57 -6.90 7.85
C LEU A 189 26.75 -8.36 7.41
N LEU A 190 25.73 -8.93 6.76
CA LEU A 190 25.78 -10.32 6.28
C LEU A 190 26.81 -10.49 5.17
N THR A 191 26.90 -9.53 4.25
CA THR A 191 27.85 -9.56 3.14
C THR A 191 29.29 -9.42 3.63
N GLU A 192 29.53 -8.55 4.62
CA GLU A 192 30.85 -8.31 5.20
C GLU A 192 31.36 -9.50 5.99
N LYS A 193 30.52 -10.12 6.82
CA LYS A 193 30.94 -11.18 7.77
C LYS A 193 30.85 -12.58 7.21
N LEU A 194 29.92 -12.81 6.30
CA LEU A 194 29.65 -14.14 5.77
C LEU A 194 29.81 -14.18 4.25
N ASN A 195 28.81 -13.75 3.50
CA ASN A 195 28.79 -13.75 2.04
C ASN A 195 27.43 -13.20 1.58
N TRP A 196 27.32 -12.64 0.39
CA TRP A 196 26.08 -12.12 -0.17
C TRP A 196 24.91 -13.16 -0.23
N ARG A 197 25.21 -14.47 -0.34
CA ARG A 197 24.20 -15.55 -0.32
C ARG A 197 23.44 -15.62 1.00
N TRP A 198 24.05 -15.21 2.11
CA TRP A 198 23.42 -15.21 3.42
C TRP A 198 22.28 -14.21 3.53
N ILE A 199 22.22 -13.21 2.65
CA ILE A 199 21.06 -12.32 2.56
C ILE A 199 19.81 -13.12 2.20
N PHE A 200 19.92 -14.05 1.24
CA PHE A 200 18.78 -14.87 0.83
C PHE A 200 18.46 -15.95 1.86
N TRP A 201 19.46 -16.54 2.52
CA TRP A 201 19.21 -17.44 3.64
C TRP A 201 18.52 -16.74 4.82
N PHE A 202 18.91 -15.53 5.15
CA PHE A 202 18.22 -14.69 6.13
C PHE A 202 16.75 -14.46 5.72
N LEU A 203 16.51 -14.12 4.46
CA LEU A 203 15.14 -13.98 3.94
C LEU A 203 14.37 -15.31 3.99
N VAL A 204 14.99 -16.47 3.71
CA VAL A 204 14.33 -17.78 3.84
C VAL A 204 13.88 -18.01 5.28
N ILE A 205 14.76 -17.80 6.24
CA ILE A 205 14.45 -18.00 7.67
C ILE A 205 13.31 -17.05 8.08
N LEU A 206 13.41 -15.78 7.77
CA LEU A 206 12.45 -14.76 8.17
C LEU A 206 11.08 -14.97 7.49
N THR A 207 11.06 -15.17 6.16
CA THR A 207 9.81 -15.39 5.41
C THR A 207 9.22 -16.76 5.65
N GLY A 208 10.05 -17.79 5.88
CA GLY A 208 9.61 -19.15 6.24
C GLY A 208 8.93 -19.18 7.62
N THR A 209 9.54 -18.53 8.61
CA THR A 209 8.92 -18.36 9.93
C THR A 209 7.60 -17.61 9.82
N TYR A 210 7.56 -16.53 9.04
CA TYR A 210 6.33 -15.79 8.82
C TYR A 210 5.26 -16.61 8.08
N LEU A 211 5.64 -17.42 7.10
CA LEU A 211 4.72 -18.35 6.42
C LEU A 211 4.10 -19.36 7.41
N LEU A 212 4.88 -19.89 8.34
CA LEU A 212 4.37 -20.76 9.41
C LEU A 212 3.36 -20.02 10.29
N ILE A 213 3.65 -18.76 10.66
CA ILE A 213 2.73 -17.93 11.43
C ILE A 213 1.41 -17.72 10.66
N ILE A 214 1.46 -17.45 9.35
CA ILE A 214 0.26 -17.31 8.51
C ILE A 214 -0.56 -18.60 8.51
N ILE A 215 0.09 -19.76 8.33
CA ILE A 215 -0.60 -21.05 8.25
C ILE A 215 -1.30 -21.37 9.59
N ILE A 216 -0.68 -21.03 10.71
CA ILE A 216 -1.20 -21.36 12.04
C ILE A 216 -2.26 -20.35 12.48
N ILE A 217 -1.98 -19.05 12.33
CA ILE A 217 -2.68 -17.99 13.06
C ILE A 217 -3.63 -17.19 12.17
N LEU A 218 -3.25 -16.85 10.92
CA LEU A 218 -4.03 -15.91 10.11
C LEU A 218 -5.41 -16.48 9.74
N PRO A 219 -6.54 -15.90 10.20
CA PRO A 219 -7.87 -16.31 9.82
C PRO A 219 -8.19 -15.81 8.40
N GLU A 220 -9.19 -16.41 7.76
CA GLU A 220 -9.75 -15.85 6.54
C GLU A 220 -10.56 -14.59 6.86
N THR A 221 -10.32 -13.53 6.09
CA THR A 221 -11.00 -12.24 6.28
C THR A 221 -11.84 -11.81 5.09
N GLN A 222 -11.74 -12.52 3.97
CA GLN A 222 -12.46 -12.19 2.74
C GLN A 222 -13.97 -12.25 2.94
N ARG A 223 -14.63 -11.11 2.82
CA ARG A 223 -16.07 -10.97 3.08
C ARG A 223 -16.98 -11.86 2.22
N ARG A 224 -16.56 -12.17 0.99
CA ARG A 224 -17.30 -13.09 0.10
C ARG A 224 -17.29 -14.54 0.60
N ILE A 225 -16.33 -14.90 1.46
CA ILE A 225 -16.13 -16.27 1.96
C ILE A 225 -16.67 -16.40 3.38
N VAL A 226 -16.35 -15.43 4.27
CA VAL A 226 -16.68 -15.49 5.69
C VAL A 226 -17.70 -14.43 6.13
N GLY A 227 -18.28 -13.66 5.21
CA GLY A 227 -19.23 -12.59 5.52
C GLY A 227 -18.58 -11.49 6.37
N ASN A 228 -19.22 -11.12 7.47
CA ASN A 228 -18.66 -10.24 8.50
C ASN A 228 -17.68 -10.97 9.46
N GLY A 229 -17.35 -12.23 9.15
CA GLY A 229 -16.59 -13.14 9.99
C GLY A 229 -17.44 -14.18 10.72
N SER A 230 -18.77 -14.20 10.52
CA SER A 230 -19.69 -15.14 11.17
C SER A 230 -19.76 -16.51 10.50
N LEU A 231 -19.44 -16.60 9.21
CA LEU A 231 -19.48 -17.87 8.48
C LEU A 231 -18.24 -18.70 8.74
N ASN A 232 -18.43 -20.01 8.88
CA ASN A 232 -17.32 -20.95 9.07
C ASN A 232 -16.50 -21.11 7.76
N ALA A 233 -15.22 -20.85 7.86
CA ALA A 233 -14.29 -21.13 6.77
C ALA A 233 -14.06 -22.64 6.62
N HIS A 234 -13.99 -23.14 5.36
CA HIS A 234 -13.76 -24.55 5.06
C HIS A 234 -12.34 -24.81 4.54
N ARG A 235 -11.77 -25.96 4.85
CA ARG A 235 -10.48 -26.47 4.30
C ARG A 235 -9.34 -25.45 4.44
N ILE A 236 -8.74 -25.03 3.32
CA ILE A 236 -7.57 -24.15 3.28
C ILE A 236 -7.84 -22.75 3.86
N HIS A 237 -9.10 -22.33 3.95
CA HIS A 237 -9.50 -21.04 4.53
C HIS A 237 -9.56 -21.07 6.07
N ARG A 238 -9.56 -22.28 6.70
CA ARG A 238 -9.62 -22.41 8.16
C ARG A 238 -8.21 -22.37 8.77
N SER A 239 -7.97 -21.47 9.72
CA SER A 239 -6.74 -21.47 10.51
C SER A 239 -6.81 -22.44 11.66
N LEU A 240 -5.64 -22.90 12.17
CA LEU A 240 -5.60 -23.73 13.38
C LEU A 240 -6.13 -22.94 14.59
N PHE A 241 -5.90 -21.64 14.64
CA PHE A 241 -6.39 -20.76 15.68
C PHE A 241 -7.93 -20.64 15.66
N ASP A 242 -8.56 -20.51 14.49
CA ASP A 242 -10.01 -20.53 14.33
C ASP A 242 -10.62 -21.85 14.83
N SER A 243 -9.93 -22.97 14.56
CA SER A 243 -10.35 -24.29 15.02
C SER A 243 -10.41 -24.40 16.54
N LEU A 244 -9.47 -23.76 17.25
CA LEU A 244 -9.36 -23.86 18.70
C LEU A 244 -10.26 -22.85 19.45
N THR A 245 -10.53 -21.68 18.85
CA THR A 245 -11.18 -20.55 19.55
C THR A 245 -12.63 -20.36 19.17
N ARG A 246 -13.02 -20.65 17.94
CA ARG A 246 -14.35 -20.37 17.39
C ARG A 246 -15.36 -21.49 17.50
N ASP A 247 -14.92 -22.74 17.55
CA ASP A 247 -15.86 -23.88 17.78
C ASP A 247 -16.65 -23.74 19.09
N ARG A 248 -16.14 -22.98 20.06
CA ARG A 248 -16.85 -22.68 21.32
C ARG A 248 -17.91 -21.57 21.24
N LYS A 249 -17.91 -20.74 20.22
CA LYS A 249 -18.82 -19.56 20.14
C LYS A 249 -20.00 -19.73 19.16
N ILE A 250 -19.98 -20.71 18.29
CA ILE A 250 -20.94 -20.84 17.19
C ILE A 250 -22.12 -21.75 17.51
N ASP A 251 -22.04 -22.57 18.56
CA ASP A 251 -23.14 -23.42 19.03
C ASP A 251 -24.38 -22.64 19.54
N SER A 252 -24.32 -21.30 19.57
CA SER A 252 -25.39 -20.45 20.13
C SER A 252 -26.13 -19.56 19.15
N VAL A 253 -25.79 -19.54 17.85
CA VAL A 253 -26.51 -18.73 16.85
C VAL A 253 -26.87 -19.62 15.66
N GLY A 254 -28.16 -19.92 15.56
CA GLY A 254 -28.87 -20.79 14.65
C GLY A 254 -28.22 -21.07 13.29
N GLN A 255 -28.18 -22.35 12.99
CA GLN A 255 -28.01 -22.96 11.70
C GLN A 255 -28.98 -22.40 10.64
N ASP A 256 -28.51 -22.48 9.40
CA ASP A 256 -29.27 -22.35 8.16
C ASP A 256 -29.62 -20.93 7.67
N GLN A 257 -28.62 -20.27 7.12
CA GLN A 257 -28.86 -19.64 5.82
C GLN A 257 -27.90 -20.29 4.81
N GLY A 258 -28.44 -21.23 4.08
CA GLY A 258 -27.77 -21.96 3.04
C GLY A 258 -27.02 -21.01 2.10
N LEU A 259 -25.71 -21.19 2.05
CA LEU A 259 -24.92 -20.69 0.95
C LEU A 259 -25.60 -21.19 -0.35
N GLN A 260 -26.31 -20.29 -1.02
CA GLN A 260 -26.67 -20.52 -2.41
C GLN A 260 -25.35 -20.82 -3.13
N ASP A 261 -25.21 -22.08 -3.49
CA ASP A 261 -24.16 -22.63 -4.34
C ASP A 261 -24.35 -22.09 -5.77
N GLY A 262 -24.37 -20.75 -5.87
CA GLY A 262 -24.27 -20.06 -7.13
C GLY A 262 -22.91 -20.41 -7.69
N LYS A 263 -22.88 -21.23 -8.76
CA LYS A 263 -21.70 -21.60 -9.54
C LYS A 263 -20.69 -20.47 -9.50
N ARG A 264 -19.61 -20.62 -8.70
CA ARG A 264 -18.50 -19.69 -8.60
C ARG A 264 -17.93 -19.49 -10.01
N ARG A 265 -18.40 -18.49 -10.73
CA ARG A 265 -17.73 -18.05 -11.94
C ARG A 265 -16.42 -17.41 -11.51
N TYR A 266 -15.34 -18.16 -11.59
CA TYR A 266 -13.99 -17.57 -11.56
C TYR A 266 -13.93 -16.57 -12.70
N HIS A 267 -13.89 -15.30 -12.35
CA HIS A 267 -13.65 -14.25 -13.32
C HIS A 267 -12.13 -14.19 -13.53
N ILE A 268 -11.69 -14.34 -14.80
CA ILE A 268 -10.27 -14.20 -15.11
C ILE A 268 -9.85 -12.77 -14.74
N PRO A 269 -8.76 -12.59 -13.96
CA PRO A 269 -8.27 -11.26 -13.60
C PRO A 269 -8.14 -10.41 -14.86
N ASN A 270 -8.77 -9.23 -14.84
CA ASN A 270 -8.62 -8.30 -15.95
C ASN A 270 -7.67 -7.14 -15.54
N PRO A 271 -6.34 -7.30 -15.77
CA PRO A 271 -5.35 -6.30 -15.43
C PRO A 271 -5.54 -5.01 -16.26
N PHE A 272 -6.30 -5.06 -17.35
CA PHE A 272 -6.56 -3.89 -18.21
C PHE A 272 -7.42 -2.83 -17.53
N ASN A 273 -8.18 -3.17 -16.49
CA ASN A 273 -8.90 -2.18 -15.69
C ASN A 273 -7.96 -1.16 -15.03
N CYS A 274 -6.75 -1.60 -14.65
CA CYS A 274 -5.72 -0.69 -14.14
C CYS A 274 -5.26 0.29 -15.21
N ILE A 275 -5.16 -0.15 -16.48
CA ILE A 275 -4.72 0.68 -17.60
C ILE A 275 -5.78 1.74 -17.94
N ALA A 276 -7.06 1.38 -17.88
CA ALA A 276 -8.15 2.32 -18.14
C ALA A 276 -8.12 3.54 -17.20
N MET A 277 -7.73 3.33 -15.94
CA MET A 277 -7.58 4.41 -14.95
C MET A 277 -6.47 5.41 -15.29
N LEU A 278 -5.47 5.02 -16.11
CA LEU A 278 -4.39 5.91 -16.55
C LEU A 278 -4.88 7.00 -17.52
N PHE A 279 -5.93 6.75 -18.27
CA PHE A 279 -6.43 7.70 -19.29
C PHE A 279 -7.23 8.87 -18.71
N SER A 280 -7.57 8.87 -17.43
CA SER A 280 -8.12 10.05 -16.77
C SER A 280 -7.04 11.12 -16.61
N LYS A 281 -7.26 12.33 -17.15
CA LYS A 281 -6.28 13.44 -17.14
C LYS A 281 -5.76 13.76 -15.72
N GLY A 282 -6.64 13.78 -14.73
CA GLY A 282 -6.28 14.01 -13.32
C GLY A 282 -5.40 12.91 -12.77
N ASN A 283 -5.83 11.64 -12.90
CA ASN A 283 -5.07 10.49 -12.42
C ASN A 283 -3.72 10.37 -13.12
N PHE A 284 -3.67 10.54 -14.44
CA PHE A 284 -2.43 10.48 -15.22
C PHE A 284 -1.39 11.47 -14.71
N SER A 285 -1.78 12.73 -14.48
CA SER A 285 -0.86 13.77 -14.00
C SER A 285 -0.30 13.41 -12.61
N VAL A 286 -1.13 12.95 -11.67
CA VAL A 286 -0.69 12.55 -10.32
C VAL A 286 0.24 11.35 -10.39
N ILE A 287 -0.13 10.33 -11.19
CA ILE A 287 0.66 9.11 -11.37
C ILE A 287 2.02 9.45 -11.98
N LEU A 288 2.06 10.32 -12.97
CA LEU A 288 3.30 10.72 -13.63
C LEU A 288 4.24 11.46 -12.67
N ILE A 289 3.73 12.42 -11.88
CA ILE A 289 4.51 13.15 -10.87
C ILE A 289 5.13 12.17 -9.87
N GLY A 290 4.31 11.28 -9.30
CA GLY A 290 4.79 10.31 -8.31
C GLY A 290 5.76 9.27 -8.92
N SER A 291 5.54 8.87 -10.19
CA SER A 291 6.42 7.92 -10.87
C SER A 291 7.80 8.51 -11.17
N ILE A 292 7.87 9.77 -11.61
CA ILE A 292 9.15 10.48 -11.81
C ILE A 292 9.93 10.54 -10.49
N THR A 293 9.26 10.96 -9.41
CA THR A 293 9.88 11.06 -8.08
C THR A 293 10.41 9.71 -7.61
N TYR A 294 9.60 8.66 -7.74
CA TYR A 294 9.98 7.31 -7.34
C TYR A 294 11.13 6.76 -8.17
N ALA A 295 11.12 6.99 -9.48
CA ALA A 295 12.18 6.55 -10.39
C ALA A 295 13.53 7.18 -10.01
N VAL A 296 13.57 8.50 -9.82
CA VAL A 296 14.78 9.21 -9.39
C VAL A 296 15.28 8.69 -8.04
N LYS A 297 14.39 8.57 -7.06
CA LYS A 297 14.72 8.03 -5.73
C LYS A 297 15.32 6.63 -5.81
N MET A 298 14.70 5.70 -6.56
CA MET A 298 15.18 4.32 -6.66
C MET A 298 16.52 4.23 -7.37
N THR A 299 16.74 5.06 -8.40
CA THR A 299 18.02 5.16 -9.11
C THR A 299 19.13 5.66 -8.17
N LEU A 300 18.86 6.71 -7.40
CA LEU A 300 19.82 7.21 -6.41
C LEU A 300 20.16 6.15 -5.37
N GLN A 301 19.17 5.46 -4.83
CA GLN A 301 19.39 4.43 -3.81
C GLN A 301 20.10 3.19 -4.35
N SER A 302 19.84 2.76 -5.59
CA SER A 302 20.53 1.62 -6.19
C SER A 302 22.01 1.91 -6.47
N SER A 303 22.33 3.15 -6.85
CA SER A 303 23.71 3.57 -7.14
C SER A 303 24.53 3.89 -5.91
N LEU A 304 23.89 4.28 -4.79
CA LEU A 304 24.55 4.78 -3.59
C LEU A 304 25.59 3.80 -3.04
N SER A 305 25.19 2.54 -2.84
CA SER A 305 26.06 1.52 -2.29
C SER A 305 27.28 1.26 -3.18
N ALA A 306 27.05 1.12 -4.50
CA ALA A 306 28.12 0.89 -5.45
C ALA A 306 29.13 2.05 -5.45
N GLN A 307 28.66 3.30 -5.47
CA GLN A 307 29.53 4.48 -5.43
C GLN A 307 30.31 4.62 -4.12
N CYS A 308 29.68 4.32 -3.00
CA CYS A 308 30.34 4.35 -1.70
C CYS A 308 31.48 3.34 -1.62
N ILE A 309 31.31 2.16 -2.20
CA ILE A 309 32.36 1.13 -2.25
C ILE A 309 33.44 1.53 -3.25
N ASP A 310 33.08 1.95 -4.47
CA ASP A 310 34.03 2.20 -5.55
C ASP A 310 34.85 3.49 -5.35
N VAL A 311 34.16 4.60 -4.96
CA VAL A 311 34.77 5.93 -4.85
C VAL A 311 35.40 6.16 -3.47
N TYR A 312 34.63 5.86 -2.39
CA TYR A 312 35.04 6.13 -1.01
C TYR A 312 35.73 4.95 -0.34
N ARG A 313 35.79 3.79 -1.02
CA ARG A 313 36.43 2.56 -0.51
C ARG A 313 35.86 2.08 0.82
N LEU A 314 34.54 2.36 1.06
CA LEU A 314 33.86 1.92 2.25
C LEU A 314 33.66 0.39 2.22
N ASN A 315 33.65 -0.22 3.40
CA ASN A 315 33.28 -1.62 3.52
C ASN A 315 31.76 -1.84 3.33
N TYR A 316 31.33 -3.08 3.15
CA TYR A 316 29.93 -3.39 2.85
C TYR A 316 28.98 -3.01 4.00
N LEU A 317 29.42 -3.10 5.26
CA LEU A 317 28.64 -2.66 6.41
C LEU A 317 28.45 -1.14 6.42
N GLU A 318 29.53 -0.39 6.20
CA GLU A 318 29.49 1.08 6.12
C GLU A 318 28.57 1.54 4.98
N ALA A 319 28.67 0.91 3.81
CA ALA A 319 27.79 1.16 2.68
C ALA A 319 26.32 0.87 3.00
N GLY A 320 26.03 -0.11 3.86
CA GLY A 320 24.70 -0.38 4.38
C GLY A 320 24.22 0.66 5.38
N LEU A 321 25.08 1.14 6.29
CA LEU A 321 24.76 2.14 7.32
C LEU A 321 24.34 3.50 6.73
N ILE A 322 24.81 3.85 5.54
CA ILE A 322 24.46 5.09 4.84
C ILE A 322 22.95 5.18 4.54
N TYR A 323 22.22 4.06 4.50
CA TYR A 323 20.76 4.06 4.30
C TYR A 323 19.96 4.42 5.55
N LEU A 324 20.54 4.36 6.76
CA LEU A 324 19.84 4.69 8.02
C LEU A 324 19.27 6.11 8.04
N PRO A 325 20.03 7.17 7.68
CA PRO A 325 19.48 8.52 7.66
C PRO A 325 18.27 8.68 6.74
N SER A 326 18.25 7.96 5.59
CA SER A 326 17.13 7.97 4.66
C SER A 326 15.85 7.42 5.30
N GLY A 327 15.94 6.38 6.11
CA GLY A 327 14.79 5.81 6.78
C GLY A 327 14.29 6.61 7.97
N VAL A 328 15.21 7.13 8.78
CA VAL A 328 14.85 8.05 9.87
C VAL A 328 14.18 9.31 9.29
N GLY A 329 14.78 9.89 8.24
CA GLY A 329 14.19 11.01 7.50
C GLY A 329 12.80 10.66 6.92
N GLY A 330 12.65 9.46 6.36
CA GLY A 330 11.36 8.95 5.85
C GLY A 330 10.29 8.82 6.92
N ALA A 331 10.63 8.35 8.12
CA ALA A 331 9.70 8.26 9.24
C ALA A 331 9.24 9.65 9.71
N ILE A 332 10.19 10.58 9.89
CA ILE A 332 9.90 11.98 10.25
C ILE A 332 9.05 12.64 9.16
N ALA A 333 9.41 12.43 7.89
CA ALA A 333 8.69 12.96 6.74
C ALA A 333 7.24 12.46 6.69
N SER A 334 7.01 11.16 6.86
CA SER A 334 5.65 10.57 6.85
C SER A 334 4.77 11.17 7.95
N TYR A 335 5.31 11.34 9.17
CA TYR A 335 4.59 11.94 10.29
C TYR A 335 4.26 13.42 10.07
N THR A 336 5.25 14.19 9.61
CA THR A 336 5.07 15.63 9.35
C THR A 336 4.14 15.89 8.17
N THR A 337 4.26 15.09 7.11
CA THR A 337 3.38 15.18 5.93
C THR A 337 1.93 14.89 6.28
N GLY A 338 1.64 13.87 7.08
CA GLY A 338 0.28 13.59 7.55
C GLY A 338 -0.35 14.81 8.23
N LYS A 339 0.35 15.39 9.20
CA LYS A 339 -0.10 16.61 9.90
C LYS A 339 -0.26 17.82 8.97
N LEU A 340 0.66 18.00 8.03
CA LEU A 340 0.61 19.10 7.07
C LEU A 340 -0.60 18.97 6.14
N LEU A 341 -0.86 17.78 5.63
CA LEU A 341 -2.00 17.50 4.75
C LEU A 341 -3.34 17.78 5.47
N ASP A 342 -3.48 17.36 6.71
CA ASP A 342 -4.69 17.63 7.51
C ASP A 342 -4.86 19.13 7.78
N LYS A 343 -3.77 19.83 8.11
CA LYS A 343 -3.78 21.30 8.31
C LYS A 343 -4.14 22.04 7.02
N ASN A 344 -3.67 21.59 5.87
CA ASN A 344 -3.98 22.20 4.57
C ASN A 344 -5.45 22.03 4.20
N ILE A 345 -6.04 20.85 4.43
CA ILE A 345 -7.47 20.61 4.23
C ILE A 345 -8.29 21.57 5.09
N GLN A 346 -7.94 21.71 6.37
CA GLN A 346 -8.63 22.64 7.28
C GLN A 346 -8.51 24.10 6.78
N ARG A 347 -7.33 24.54 6.34
CA ARG A 347 -7.13 25.90 5.81
C ARG A 347 -7.99 26.18 4.58
N VAL A 348 -8.07 25.23 3.64
CA VAL A 348 -8.90 25.40 2.43
C VAL A 348 -10.38 25.35 2.79
N SER A 349 -10.81 24.48 3.72
CA SER A 349 -12.19 24.41 4.21
C SER A 349 -12.64 25.75 4.84
N VAL A 350 -11.81 26.35 5.69
CA VAL A 350 -12.11 27.65 6.32
C VAL A 350 -12.18 28.77 5.27
N ARG A 351 -11.31 28.77 4.25
CA ARG A 351 -11.37 29.76 3.15
C ARG A 351 -12.67 29.70 2.36
N GLN A 352 -13.31 28.53 2.30
CA GLN A 352 -14.61 28.33 1.63
C GLN A 352 -15.82 28.57 2.54
N GLY A 353 -15.60 29.11 3.76
CA GLY A 353 -16.68 29.40 4.70
C GLY A 353 -17.34 28.18 5.33
N ARG A 354 -16.76 27.00 5.18
CA ARG A 354 -17.28 25.76 5.80
C ARG A 354 -16.64 25.58 7.16
N HIS A 355 -17.41 25.75 8.22
CA HIS A 355 -16.96 25.56 9.61
C HIS A 355 -16.90 24.09 10.06
N SER A 356 -17.37 23.14 9.24
CA SER A 356 -17.36 21.72 9.57
C SER A 356 -16.01 21.10 9.25
N ARG A 357 -15.47 20.34 10.22
CA ARG A 357 -14.24 19.57 10.03
C ARG A 357 -14.53 18.40 9.11
N TYR A 358 -13.99 18.40 7.89
CA TYR A 358 -14.08 17.28 6.97
C TYR A 358 -13.60 15.99 7.65
N ARG A 359 -14.47 14.97 7.67
CA ARG A 359 -14.12 13.62 8.11
C ARG A 359 -13.90 12.74 6.88
N ARG A 360 -13.06 11.72 7.04
CA ARG A 360 -12.80 10.73 5.99
C ARG A 360 -14.12 9.98 5.70
N GLY A 361 -14.64 10.13 4.47
CA GLY A 361 -15.94 9.55 4.05
C GLY A 361 -17.01 10.59 3.69
N ASP A 362 -16.78 11.88 3.98
CA ASP A 362 -17.70 12.94 3.55
C ASP A 362 -17.65 13.10 2.02
N ASP A 363 -18.73 13.58 1.42
CA ASP A 363 -18.79 13.88 -0.01
C ASP A 363 -17.90 15.08 -0.34
N ILE A 364 -16.88 14.82 -1.16
CA ILE A 364 -15.85 15.79 -1.54
C ILE A 364 -16.04 16.30 -2.98
N SER A 365 -17.23 16.06 -3.59
CA SER A 365 -17.45 16.40 -5.01
C SER A 365 -17.17 17.88 -5.32
N ASP A 366 -17.54 18.78 -4.43
CA ASP A 366 -17.45 20.23 -4.59
C ASP A 366 -16.25 20.86 -3.85
N PHE A 367 -15.37 20.02 -3.27
CA PHE A 367 -14.21 20.51 -2.54
C PHE A 367 -12.94 20.47 -3.41
N PRO A 368 -12.15 21.56 -3.51
CA PRO A 368 -10.91 21.60 -4.30
C PRO A 368 -9.79 20.86 -3.56
N ILE A 369 -9.90 19.52 -3.53
CA ILE A 369 -8.97 18.65 -2.82
C ILE A 369 -7.57 18.72 -3.41
N GLU A 370 -7.47 18.98 -4.70
CA GLU A 370 -6.22 19.15 -5.43
C GLU A 370 -5.43 20.35 -4.86
N GLU A 371 -6.11 21.47 -4.61
CA GLU A 371 -5.47 22.65 -4.01
C GLU A 371 -4.99 22.35 -2.59
N ALA A 372 -5.81 21.70 -1.77
CA ALA A 372 -5.50 21.37 -0.39
C ALA A 372 -4.33 20.38 -0.28
N ARG A 373 -4.30 19.36 -1.13
CA ARG A 373 -3.27 18.30 -1.10
C ARG A 373 -1.97 18.73 -1.76
N LEU A 374 -2.02 19.53 -2.82
CA LEU A 374 -0.83 20.02 -3.53
C LEU A 374 -0.26 21.31 -2.90
N ALA A 375 -0.86 21.84 -1.84
CA ALA A 375 -0.31 22.98 -1.12
C ALA A 375 1.08 22.63 -0.54
N GLY A 376 2.11 23.34 -1.00
CA GLY A 376 3.51 23.09 -0.60
C GLY A 376 4.28 22.11 -1.48
N ILE A 377 3.66 21.46 -2.48
CA ILE A 377 4.36 20.52 -3.37
C ILE A 377 5.51 21.19 -4.13
N TYR A 378 5.37 22.46 -4.49
CA TYR A 378 6.42 23.22 -5.19
C TYR A 378 7.68 23.36 -4.35
N MET A 379 7.52 23.65 -3.05
CA MET A 379 8.63 23.74 -2.12
C MET A 379 9.32 22.39 -2.00
N LEU A 380 8.55 21.29 -1.95
CA LEU A 380 9.08 19.93 -1.86
C LEU A 380 9.79 19.51 -3.16
N VAL A 381 9.24 19.87 -4.34
CA VAL A 381 9.89 19.60 -5.63
C VAL A 381 11.20 20.40 -5.75
N ALA A 382 11.18 21.68 -5.42
CA ALA A 382 12.39 22.52 -5.44
C ALA A 382 13.44 21.99 -4.45
N LEU A 383 13.02 21.68 -3.22
CA LEU A 383 13.90 21.14 -2.19
C LEU A 383 14.44 19.76 -2.59
N SER A 384 13.61 18.87 -3.17
CA SER A 384 14.06 17.57 -3.63
C SER A 384 14.96 17.66 -4.87
N SER A 385 14.77 18.64 -5.75
CA SER A 385 15.68 18.89 -6.86
C SER A 385 17.04 19.41 -6.38
N VAL A 386 17.06 20.30 -5.38
CA VAL A 386 18.28 20.76 -4.70
C VAL A 386 18.94 19.64 -3.88
N THR A 387 18.13 18.79 -3.25
CA THR A 387 18.55 17.68 -2.38
C THR A 387 18.61 16.32 -3.11
N THR A 388 18.33 16.26 -4.41
CA THR A 388 18.83 15.17 -5.27
C THR A 388 20.36 15.30 -5.35
N ALA A 389 20.88 16.51 -5.08
CA ALA A 389 22.24 16.70 -4.55
C ALA A 389 22.38 16.20 -3.08
N GLY A 390 21.30 16.01 -2.31
CA GLY A 390 21.26 15.56 -0.91
C GLY A 390 20.02 14.70 -0.60
N TYR A 391 20.17 13.43 -0.50
CA TYR A 391 19.22 12.37 -0.19
C TYR A 391 18.25 12.68 0.98
N GLY A 392 16.95 12.80 0.79
CA GLY A 392 16.03 12.78 1.91
C GLY A 392 14.60 13.26 1.68
N VAL A 393 14.35 14.15 0.71
CA VAL A 393 13.06 14.83 0.54
C VAL A 393 12.09 14.13 -0.43
N SER A 394 12.58 13.19 -1.24
CA SER A 394 11.77 12.47 -2.24
C SER A 394 10.63 11.61 -1.63
N LEU A 395 10.76 11.16 -0.39
CA LEU A 395 9.76 10.36 0.32
C LEU A 395 8.47 11.13 0.61
N MET A 396 8.56 12.42 0.94
CA MET A 396 7.39 13.27 1.21
C MET A 396 6.51 13.43 -0.02
N GLN A 397 7.10 13.61 -1.19
CA GLN A 397 6.41 13.84 -2.44
C GLN A 397 5.65 12.58 -2.91
N GLU A 398 6.23 11.40 -2.72
CA GLU A 398 5.58 10.12 -3.04
C GLU A 398 4.31 9.90 -2.19
N SER A 399 4.36 10.21 -0.89
CA SER A 399 3.22 10.09 0.02
C SER A 399 2.06 11.02 -0.36
N ILE A 400 2.35 12.24 -0.80
CA ILE A 400 1.34 13.22 -1.26
C ILE A 400 0.62 12.69 -2.50
N CYS A 401 1.35 12.20 -3.50
CA CYS A 401 0.78 11.67 -4.73
C CYS A 401 -0.10 10.44 -4.46
N GLY A 402 0.36 9.51 -3.64
CA GLY A 402 -0.41 8.31 -3.29
C GLY A 402 -1.71 8.65 -2.55
N THR A 403 -1.66 9.61 -1.62
CA THR A 403 -2.85 10.04 -0.86
C THR A 403 -3.84 10.77 -1.76
N LEU A 404 -3.37 11.72 -2.58
CA LEU A 404 -4.23 12.45 -3.52
C LEU A 404 -4.93 11.50 -4.49
N LEU A 405 -4.21 10.52 -5.02
CA LEU A 405 -4.77 9.55 -5.96
C LEU A 405 -5.89 8.71 -5.34
N THR A 406 -5.74 8.33 -4.07
CA THR A 406 -6.77 7.61 -3.32
C THR A 406 -8.01 8.49 -3.07
N ASP A 407 -7.79 9.76 -2.73
CA ASP A 407 -8.86 10.73 -2.46
C ASP A 407 -9.65 11.09 -3.74
N LEU A 408 -8.99 11.14 -4.90
CA LEU A 408 -9.65 11.36 -6.19
C LEU A 408 -10.53 10.19 -6.65
N ASN A 409 -10.25 8.97 -6.18
CA ASN A 409 -10.94 7.75 -6.62
C ASN A 409 -11.41 6.89 -5.43
N PRO A 410 -12.34 7.38 -4.59
CA PRO A 410 -12.74 6.68 -3.36
C PRO A 410 -13.43 5.33 -3.61
N LYS A 411 -14.14 5.18 -4.74
CA LYS A 411 -14.84 3.94 -5.12
C LYS A 411 -13.92 2.87 -5.74
N ALA A 412 -12.77 3.26 -6.28
CA ALA A 412 -11.83 2.40 -6.98
C ALA A 412 -10.39 2.58 -6.48
N SER A 413 -10.22 2.85 -5.20
CA SER A 413 -8.92 3.19 -4.60
C SER A 413 -7.84 2.11 -4.78
N ALA A 414 -8.23 0.83 -4.69
CA ALA A 414 -7.30 -0.28 -4.91
C ALA A 414 -6.81 -0.36 -6.36
N THR A 415 -7.73 -0.23 -7.33
CA THR A 415 -7.38 -0.26 -8.76
C THR A 415 -6.47 0.91 -9.15
N VAL A 416 -6.73 2.10 -8.62
CA VAL A 416 -5.91 3.29 -8.86
C VAL A 416 -4.52 3.16 -8.24
N GLN A 417 -4.42 2.59 -7.03
CA GLN A 417 -3.13 2.31 -6.41
C GLN A 417 -2.34 1.24 -7.18
N ALA A 418 -3.02 0.25 -7.76
CA ALA A 418 -2.37 -0.73 -8.64
C ALA A 418 -1.83 -0.07 -9.92
N SER A 419 -2.60 0.85 -10.53
CA SER A 419 -2.16 1.64 -11.70
C SER A 419 -0.95 2.51 -11.35
N TYR A 420 -0.98 3.18 -10.22
CA TYR A 420 0.14 3.99 -9.73
C TYR A 420 1.39 3.14 -9.51
N ASN A 421 1.24 1.99 -8.84
CA ASN A 421 2.34 1.07 -8.60
C ASN A 421 2.95 0.55 -9.92
N LEU A 422 2.12 0.22 -10.90
CA LEU A 422 2.56 -0.24 -12.22
C LEU A 422 3.48 0.79 -12.89
N VAL A 423 3.02 2.03 -13.02
CA VAL A 423 3.77 3.08 -13.73
C VAL A 423 5.05 3.46 -12.98
N ARG A 424 4.99 3.63 -11.66
CA ARG A 424 6.15 3.99 -10.86
C ARG A 424 7.24 2.91 -10.88
N CYS A 425 6.85 1.63 -10.84
CA CYS A 425 7.82 0.53 -10.85
C CYS A 425 8.45 0.34 -12.24
N ILE A 426 7.67 0.48 -13.33
CA ILE A 426 8.22 0.45 -14.69
C ILE A 426 9.16 1.65 -14.90
N GLY A 427 8.76 2.86 -14.50
CA GLY A 427 9.60 4.04 -14.58
C GLY A 427 10.90 3.92 -13.79
N ALA A 428 10.84 3.39 -12.56
CA ALA A 428 12.01 3.16 -11.74
C ALA A 428 12.93 2.09 -12.36
N GLY A 429 12.37 1.00 -12.88
CA GLY A 429 13.14 -0.04 -13.58
C GLY A 429 13.89 0.52 -14.79
N ALA A 430 13.22 1.31 -15.62
CA ALA A 430 13.84 1.97 -16.78
C ALA A 430 14.96 2.95 -16.35
N ALA A 431 14.73 3.74 -15.32
CA ALA A 431 15.70 4.70 -14.80
C ALA A 431 16.96 4.01 -14.24
N ILE A 432 16.79 2.91 -13.49
CA ILE A 432 17.94 2.11 -12.98
C ILE A 432 18.71 1.45 -14.13
N ALA A 433 18.02 0.91 -15.14
CA ALA A 433 18.67 0.32 -16.30
C ALA A 433 19.49 1.36 -17.08
N ALA A 434 19.00 2.59 -17.20
CA ALA A 434 19.67 3.68 -17.89
C ALA A 434 20.80 4.31 -17.08
N GLN A 435 20.82 4.17 -15.76
CA GLN A 435 21.74 4.89 -14.87
C GLN A 435 23.21 4.58 -15.13
N GLN A 436 23.59 3.31 -15.21
CA GLN A 436 24.99 2.94 -15.40
C GLN A 436 25.53 3.32 -16.80
N PRO A 437 24.83 3.04 -17.92
CA PRO A 437 25.21 3.56 -19.24
C PRO A 437 25.36 5.08 -19.27
N LEU A 438 24.41 5.82 -18.64
CA LEU A 438 24.45 7.27 -18.56
C LEU A 438 25.68 7.75 -17.78
N THR A 439 25.96 7.14 -16.63
CA THR A 439 27.13 7.49 -15.80
C THR A 439 28.44 7.23 -16.55
N ASN A 440 28.53 6.13 -17.30
CA ASN A 440 29.71 5.82 -18.10
C ASN A 440 29.91 6.82 -19.25
N ALA A 441 28.83 7.32 -19.85
CA ALA A 441 28.90 8.26 -20.97
C ALA A 441 29.14 9.71 -20.54
N THR A 442 28.53 10.18 -19.45
CA THR A 442 28.52 11.59 -19.05
C THR A 442 29.27 11.89 -17.77
N GLY A 443 29.72 10.86 -17.05
CA GLY A 443 30.29 10.99 -15.72
C GLY A 443 29.23 11.15 -14.64
N LEU A 444 29.64 10.98 -13.38
CA LEU A 444 28.78 10.91 -12.20
C LEU A 444 27.97 12.19 -12.00
N GLY A 445 28.62 13.35 -12.07
CA GLY A 445 27.98 14.64 -11.82
C GLY A 445 26.87 14.98 -12.82
N TRP A 446 27.14 14.81 -14.11
CA TRP A 446 26.15 15.06 -15.15
C TRP A 446 25.01 14.05 -15.14
N SER A 447 25.27 12.79 -14.83
CA SER A 447 24.25 11.77 -14.70
C SER A 447 23.20 12.18 -13.65
N PHE A 448 23.61 12.60 -12.47
CA PHE A 448 22.69 13.09 -11.44
C PHE A 448 22.07 14.44 -11.76
N GLY A 449 22.79 15.31 -12.47
CA GLY A 449 22.24 16.54 -13.01
C GLY A 449 21.03 16.30 -13.93
N ILE A 450 21.12 15.29 -14.81
CA ILE A 450 20.02 14.89 -15.69
C ILE A 450 18.82 14.36 -14.88
N PHE A 451 19.04 13.50 -13.89
CA PHE A 451 17.95 13.03 -13.02
C PHE A 451 17.30 14.16 -12.20
N SER A 452 18.09 15.16 -11.77
CA SER A 452 17.58 16.36 -11.11
C SER A 452 16.69 17.20 -12.05
N LEU A 453 17.10 17.38 -13.32
CA LEU A 453 16.28 18.06 -14.33
C LEU A 453 14.99 17.31 -14.63
N ILE A 454 15.03 15.98 -14.75
CA ILE A 454 13.84 15.14 -14.91
C ILE A 454 12.87 15.36 -13.72
N MET A 455 13.39 15.47 -12.51
CA MET A 455 12.57 15.73 -11.33
C MET A 455 11.91 17.11 -11.36
N LEU A 456 12.58 18.13 -11.89
CA LEU A 456 12.01 19.47 -12.08
C LEU A 456 10.79 19.48 -12.99
N PHE A 457 10.67 18.56 -13.96
CA PHE A 457 9.48 18.41 -14.79
C PHE A 457 8.21 18.04 -13.99
N ALA A 458 8.33 17.54 -12.78
CA ALA A 458 7.19 17.30 -11.90
C ALA A 458 6.49 18.62 -11.47
N ALA A 459 7.21 19.73 -11.40
CA ALA A 459 6.67 21.02 -10.96
C ALA A 459 5.61 21.60 -11.92
N PRO A 460 5.85 21.75 -13.25
CA PRO A 460 4.83 22.23 -14.18
C PRO A 460 3.62 21.29 -14.26
N LEU A 461 3.81 19.98 -14.16
CA LEU A 461 2.70 19.01 -14.09
C LEU A 461 1.83 19.24 -12.85
N ALA A 462 2.43 19.51 -11.70
CA ALA A 462 1.71 19.82 -10.47
C ALA A 462 0.97 21.17 -10.59
N MET A 463 1.53 22.16 -11.30
CA MET A 463 0.86 23.43 -11.58
C MET A 463 -0.39 23.23 -12.44
N LEU A 464 -0.27 22.48 -13.52
CA LEU A 464 -1.40 22.17 -14.42
C LEU A 464 -2.51 21.44 -13.66
N LEU A 465 -2.15 20.45 -12.84
CA LEU A 465 -3.11 19.71 -12.03
C LEU A 465 -3.80 20.59 -11.00
N LYS A 466 -3.05 21.47 -10.33
CA LYS A 466 -3.63 22.41 -9.36
C LYS A 466 -4.60 23.39 -10.01
N LYS A 467 -4.31 23.87 -11.21
CA LYS A 467 -5.13 24.84 -11.94
C LYS A 467 -6.41 24.20 -12.52
N ASN A 468 -6.27 23.06 -13.18
CA ASN A 468 -7.33 22.46 -14.00
C ASN A 468 -7.94 21.18 -13.38
N GLY A 469 -7.42 20.69 -12.25
CA GLY A 469 -7.82 19.40 -11.70
C GLY A 469 -9.30 19.31 -11.33
N LEU A 470 -9.86 20.38 -10.76
CA LEU A 470 -11.29 20.44 -10.44
C LEU A 470 -12.16 20.37 -11.70
N GLU A 471 -11.82 21.14 -12.75
CA GLU A 471 -12.55 21.13 -14.03
C GLU A 471 -12.49 19.74 -14.68
N TRP A 472 -11.34 19.11 -14.70
CA TRP A 472 -11.18 17.76 -15.27
C TRP A 472 -12.00 16.71 -14.54
N ARG A 473 -12.15 16.85 -13.21
CA ARG A 473 -12.96 15.94 -12.39
C ARG A 473 -14.46 16.12 -12.65
N VAL A 474 -14.93 17.37 -12.80
CA VAL A 474 -16.33 17.66 -13.11
C VAL A 474 -16.69 17.18 -14.51
N SER A 475 -15.84 17.43 -15.51
CA SER A 475 -16.07 17.01 -16.90
C SER A 475 -16.05 15.49 -17.14
N THR A 476 -15.50 14.72 -16.20
CA THR A 476 -15.48 13.24 -16.29
C THR A 476 -16.73 12.62 -15.67
N LYS A 477 -17.55 13.39 -14.93
CA LYS A 477 -18.80 12.93 -14.34
C LYS A 477 -20.03 13.19 -15.23
N THR A 478 -19.91 14.05 -16.22
CA THR A 478 -20.88 14.27 -17.30
C THR A 478 -20.60 13.32 -18.47
#